data_72967dbf85c99c17caa7e240320ed111
#
_entry.id   72967dbf85c99c17caa7e240320ed111
#
_cell.length_a   1.000
_cell.length_b   1.000
_cell.length_c   1.000
_cell.angle_alpha   90.00
_cell.angle_beta   90.00
_cell.angle_gamma   90.00
#
_symmetry.space_group_name_H-M   'P 1'
#
loop_
_entity.id
_entity.type
_entity.pdbx_description
1 polymer ?
#
loop_
_entity_poly.entity_id
_entity_poly.type
_entity_poly.pdbx_seq_one_letter_code
_entity_poly.pdbx_strand_id
1 'polypeptide(L)'
;MNKSFFVTGTDTEVGKTVASMAVMQAVSKAGYSVAGYKPVAAGSKETEQGPMNSDAIRLRECTTVEVSYTDVNPCLLHAACSPHIAAELENETVDFSLLTDGLKNLQARSEFTLVEGAGGWRVPVTYDTTLADWVVGEKLPVILVVGVKLGCLNHAYLTAEAIRRDGMEIVGWVANRVNPGTEHYGDIVKTLEHHLKVPKLGEIPYMPSIKSRDLSGYIDIAPLGL
;
A
#
# COMPACT_ATOMS: atom_id res chain seq x y z
N MET A 1 -2.34 -21.27 -5.19
CA MET A 1 -1.08 -20.50 -5.39
C MET A 1 -1.35 -19.09 -4.89
N ASN A 2 -0.51 -18.56 -4.02
CA ASN A 2 -0.71 -17.22 -3.45
C ASN A 2 -0.64 -16.14 -4.54
N LYS A 3 -1.54 -15.14 -4.48
CA LYS A 3 -1.50 -13.92 -5.28
C LYS A 3 -1.03 -12.77 -4.40
N SER A 4 0.05 -12.10 -4.81
CA SER A 4 0.63 -10.99 -4.07
C SER A 4 0.67 -9.73 -4.90
N PHE A 5 0.31 -8.58 -4.29
CA PHE A 5 0.30 -7.28 -4.94
C PHE A 5 0.93 -6.23 -4.03
N PHE A 6 1.62 -5.28 -4.66
CA PHE A 6 2.20 -4.14 -3.95
C PHE A 6 1.33 -2.89 -4.12
N VAL A 7 0.92 -2.30 -3.02
CA VAL A 7 0.18 -1.03 -3.01
C VAL A 7 1.14 0.12 -2.82
N THR A 8 1.23 0.98 -3.83
CA THR A 8 1.93 2.27 -3.73
C THR A 8 0.97 3.44 -3.87
N GLY A 9 1.38 4.59 -3.43
CA GLY A 9 0.64 5.85 -3.60
C GLY A 9 1.36 6.83 -4.49
N THR A 10 0.63 7.81 -4.99
CA THR A 10 1.20 8.96 -5.70
C THR A 10 1.91 9.94 -4.76
N ASP A 11 1.70 9.80 -3.44
CA ASP A 11 2.27 10.64 -2.40
C ASP A 11 2.06 10.00 -1.02
N THR A 12 2.57 10.63 0.03
CA THR A 12 2.18 10.35 1.41
C THR A 12 0.74 10.84 1.65
N GLU A 13 0.01 10.20 2.58
CA GLU A 13 -1.37 10.58 2.95
C GLU A 13 -2.42 10.52 1.82
N VAL A 14 -2.13 9.82 0.72
CA VAL A 14 -3.11 9.58 -0.34
C VAL A 14 -4.13 8.48 0.00
N GLY A 15 -3.98 7.85 1.18
CA GLY A 15 -4.89 6.82 1.69
C GLY A 15 -4.55 5.41 1.21
N LYS A 16 -3.26 5.08 1.08
CA LYS A 16 -2.82 3.71 0.80
C LYS A 16 -3.48 2.71 1.74
N THR A 17 -3.40 2.96 3.04
CA THR A 17 -3.94 2.05 4.07
C THR A 17 -5.45 1.88 3.95
N VAL A 18 -6.18 2.94 3.59
CA VAL A 18 -7.64 2.86 3.32
C VAL A 18 -7.91 1.95 2.13
N ALA A 19 -7.17 2.13 1.03
CA ALA A 19 -7.29 1.30 -0.17
C ALA A 19 -6.86 -0.15 0.09
N SER A 20 -5.77 -0.34 0.83
CA SER A 20 -5.28 -1.67 1.24
C SER A 20 -6.34 -2.42 2.04
N MET A 21 -6.93 -1.78 3.06
CA MET A 21 -8.03 -2.37 3.84
C MET A 21 -9.22 -2.73 2.96
N ALA A 22 -9.62 -1.83 2.04
CA ALA A 22 -10.75 -2.06 1.15
C ALA A 22 -10.52 -3.28 0.23
N VAL A 23 -9.33 -3.40 -0.37
CA VAL A 23 -8.94 -4.55 -1.18
C VAL A 23 -8.92 -5.82 -0.34
N MET A 24 -8.25 -5.83 0.81
CA MET A 24 -8.18 -7.01 1.69
C MET A 24 -9.57 -7.48 2.15
N GLN A 25 -10.45 -6.56 2.52
CA GLN A 25 -11.82 -6.88 2.93
C GLN A 25 -12.63 -7.45 1.75
N ALA A 26 -12.48 -6.89 0.54
CA ALA A 26 -13.17 -7.41 -0.65
C ALA A 26 -12.71 -8.83 -0.99
N VAL A 27 -11.41 -9.09 -0.94
CA VAL A 27 -10.81 -10.42 -1.20
C VAL A 27 -11.25 -11.43 -0.12
N SER A 28 -11.22 -11.03 1.15
CA SER A 28 -11.71 -11.87 2.26
C SER A 28 -13.18 -12.24 2.10
N LYS A 29 -14.04 -11.29 1.69
CA LYS A 29 -15.46 -11.55 1.42
C LYS A 29 -15.69 -12.48 0.23
N ALA A 30 -14.79 -12.50 -0.72
CA ALA A 30 -14.82 -13.47 -1.83
C ALA A 30 -14.38 -14.88 -1.40
N GLY A 31 -14.01 -15.08 -0.13
CA GLY A 31 -13.71 -16.39 0.46
C GLY A 31 -12.23 -16.76 0.50
N TYR A 32 -11.32 -15.84 0.12
CA TYR A 32 -9.88 -16.08 0.19
C TYR A 32 -9.30 -15.81 1.58
N SER A 33 -8.29 -16.59 1.95
CA SER A 33 -7.44 -16.27 3.09
C SER A 33 -6.47 -15.12 2.74
N VAL A 34 -6.42 -14.10 3.59
CA VAL A 34 -5.75 -12.81 3.30
C VAL A 34 -4.70 -12.52 4.36
N ALA A 35 -3.52 -12.05 3.92
CA ALA A 35 -2.49 -11.47 4.77
C ALA A 35 -2.11 -10.06 4.31
N GLY A 36 -1.99 -9.14 5.26
CA GLY A 36 -1.43 -7.80 5.05
C GLY A 36 0.04 -7.75 5.45
N TYR A 37 0.84 -7.03 4.68
CA TYR A 37 2.26 -6.88 4.92
C TYR A 37 2.70 -5.43 4.75
N LYS A 38 3.30 -4.86 5.79
CA LYS A 38 3.93 -3.54 5.81
C LYS A 38 5.44 -3.72 6.00
N PRO A 39 6.21 -4.00 4.93
CA PRO A 39 7.62 -4.40 5.05
C PRO A 39 8.45 -3.38 5.81
N VAL A 40 8.24 -2.09 5.54
CA VAL A 40 8.89 -0.96 6.22
C VAL A 40 7.85 0.02 6.69
N ALA A 41 7.90 0.40 7.95
CA ALA A 41 7.11 1.49 8.51
C ALA A 41 8.01 2.49 9.22
N ALA A 42 7.78 3.78 9.01
CA ALA A 42 8.39 4.87 9.79
C ALA A 42 7.31 5.63 10.56
N GLY A 43 7.61 5.94 11.81
CA GLY A 43 6.66 6.47 12.79
C GLY A 43 5.93 5.38 13.55
N SER A 44 6.20 5.31 14.86
CA SER A 44 5.51 4.41 15.77
C SER A 44 4.81 5.19 16.89
N LYS A 45 3.88 4.52 17.54
CA LYS A 45 3.25 4.97 18.78
C LYS A 45 3.36 3.88 19.81
N GLU A 46 3.59 4.27 21.06
CA GLU A 46 3.54 3.32 22.18
C GLU A 46 2.15 2.73 22.34
N THR A 47 2.11 1.42 22.50
CA THR A 47 0.91 0.64 22.79
C THR A 47 1.17 -0.28 23.99
N GLU A 48 0.14 -0.92 24.53
CA GLU A 48 0.29 -1.93 25.59
C GLU A 48 1.18 -3.13 25.18
N GLN A 49 1.34 -3.35 23.87
CA GLN A 49 2.16 -4.43 23.30
C GLN A 49 3.54 -3.93 22.81
N GLY A 50 3.91 -2.70 23.14
CA GLY A 50 5.13 -2.03 22.68
C GLY A 50 4.88 -1.07 21.51
N PRO A 51 5.94 -0.52 20.91
CA PRO A 51 5.82 0.43 19.82
C PRO A 51 5.26 -0.23 18.55
N MET A 52 4.27 0.40 17.93
CA MET A 52 3.60 -0.10 16.71
C MET A 52 3.28 1.04 15.75
N ASN A 53 3.27 0.73 14.46
CA ASN A 53 2.81 1.63 13.41
C ASN A 53 1.31 1.46 13.15
N SER A 54 0.59 2.56 12.98
CA SER A 54 -0.87 2.56 12.80
C SER A 54 -1.33 1.84 11.54
N ASP A 55 -0.56 1.92 10.43
CA ASP A 55 -0.92 1.26 9.17
C ASP A 55 -0.77 -0.25 9.30
N ALA A 56 0.35 -0.70 9.90
CA ALA A 56 0.58 -2.12 10.16
C ALA A 56 -0.49 -2.75 11.08
N ILE A 57 -0.94 -2.02 12.11
CA ILE A 57 -2.06 -2.46 12.97
C ILE A 57 -3.32 -2.69 12.12
N ARG A 58 -3.67 -1.73 11.23
CA ARG A 58 -4.86 -1.84 10.38
C ARG A 58 -4.78 -2.99 9.38
N LEU A 59 -3.61 -3.22 8.79
CA LEU A 59 -3.39 -4.38 7.91
C LEU A 59 -3.53 -5.70 8.68
N ARG A 60 -2.97 -5.76 9.91
CA ARG A 60 -3.13 -6.92 10.78
C ARG A 60 -4.60 -7.18 11.14
N GLU A 61 -5.39 -6.13 11.42
CA GLU A 61 -6.84 -6.24 11.69
C GLU A 61 -7.63 -6.79 10.50
N CYS A 62 -7.17 -6.56 9.25
CA CYS A 62 -7.79 -7.11 8.03
C CYS A 62 -7.23 -8.49 7.62
N THR A 63 -6.20 -8.97 8.29
CA THR A 63 -5.58 -10.28 8.02
C THR A 63 -6.46 -11.39 8.60
N THR A 64 -6.70 -12.46 7.81
CA THR A 64 -7.59 -13.57 8.19
C THR A 64 -6.83 -14.80 8.68
N VAL A 65 -5.52 -14.85 8.48
CA VAL A 65 -4.63 -15.90 8.98
C VAL A 65 -3.98 -15.47 10.29
N GLU A 66 -3.53 -16.42 11.10
CA GLU A 66 -2.87 -16.10 12.36
C GLU A 66 -1.49 -15.46 12.10
N VAL A 67 -1.28 -14.25 12.61
CA VAL A 67 -0.03 -13.50 12.45
C VAL A 67 0.33 -12.72 13.72
N SER A 68 1.62 -12.65 14.01
CA SER A 68 2.17 -11.68 14.97
C SER A 68 2.24 -10.28 14.34
N TYR A 69 2.50 -9.26 15.16
CA TYR A 69 2.76 -7.92 14.63
C TYR A 69 4.03 -7.88 13.75
N THR A 70 5.07 -8.58 14.17
CA THR A 70 6.35 -8.64 13.44
C THR A 70 6.26 -9.42 12.13
N ASP A 71 5.32 -10.35 11.99
CA ASP A 71 5.02 -10.98 10.69
C ASP A 71 4.48 -9.94 9.69
N VAL A 72 3.67 -9.00 10.19
CA VAL A 72 3.07 -7.94 9.35
C VAL A 72 4.05 -6.79 9.11
N ASN A 73 4.83 -6.40 10.12
CA ASN A 73 5.76 -5.28 10.03
C ASN A 73 7.14 -5.65 10.64
N PRO A 74 8.03 -6.26 9.85
CA PRO A 74 9.34 -6.68 10.34
C PRO A 74 10.34 -5.53 10.54
N CYS A 75 10.21 -4.43 9.77
CA CYS A 75 11.07 -3.26 9.89
C CYS A 75 10.24 -2.06 10.35
N LEU A 76 10.26 -1.81 11.66
CA LEU A 76 9.63 -0.67 12.30
C LEU A 76 10.70 0.34 12.71
N LEU A 77 10.63 1.54 12.12
CA LEU A 77 11.44 2.70 12.50
C LEU A 77 10.57 3.65 13.31
N HIS A 78 11.11 4.14 14.44
CA HIS A 78 10.33 4.92 15.41
C HIS A 78 10.10 6.36 14.97
N ALA A 79 11.10 6.97 14.32
CA ALA A 79 11.01 8.35 13.88
C ALA A 79 9.98 8.52 12.75
N ALA A 80 9.09 9.51 12.89
CA ALA A 80 8.07 9.83 11.90
C ALA A 80 8.63 10.71 10.77
N CYS A 81 9.48 10.12 9.92
CA CYS A 81 10.10 10.79 8.78
C CYS A 81 10.33 9.80 7.64
N SER A 82 11.09 10.18 6.61
CA SER A 82 11.44 9.25 5.53
C SER A 82 12.25 8.06 6.06
N PRO A 83 12.03 6.82 5.57
CA PRO A 83 12.64 5.62 6.14
C PRO A 83 14.18 5.68 6.26
N HIS A 84 14.88 6.19 5.25
CA HIS A 84 16.35 6.32 5.30
C HIS A 84 16.82 7.26 6.41
N ILE A 85 16.09 8.36 6.66
CA ILE A 85 16.42 9.32 7.74
C ILE A 85 16.15 8.67 9.10
N ALA A 86 15.01 7.98 9.24
CA ALA A 86 14.67 7.27 10.48
C ALA A 86 15.70 6.19 10.80
N ALA A 87 16.11 5.40 9.81
CA ALA A 87 17.12 4.37 9.94
C ALA A 87 18.49 4.96 10.38
N GLU A 88 18.91 6.08 9.79
CA GLU A 88 20.15 6.78 10.18
C GLU A 88 20.08 7.29 11.62
N LEU A 89 18.97 7.91 12.02
CA LEU A 89 18.77 8.41 13.40
C LEU A 89 18.81 7.30 14.45
N GLU A 90 18.39 6.10 14.07
CA GLU A 90 18.26 4.94 14.97
C GLU A 90 19.46 3.99 14.86
N ASN A 91 20.44 4.27 13.99
CA ASN A 91 21.56 3.39 13.64
C ASN A 91 21.09 2.00 13.17
N GLU A 92 19.96 1.98 12.46
CA GLU A 92 19.35 0.78 11.89
C GLU A 92 19.58 0.74 10.37
N THR A 93 19.36 -0.43 9.77
CA THR A 93 19.41 -0.62 8.32
C THR A 93 18.18 -1.37 7.83
N VAL A 94 17.66 -0.99 6.66
CA VAL A 94 16.58 -1.74 6.02
C VAL A 94 17.18 -2.92 5.26
N ASP A 95 17.02 -4.12 5.82
CA ASP A 95 17.51 -5.35 5.21
C ASP A 95 16.47 -5.97 4.28
N PHE A 96 16.75 -5.97 2.97
CA PHE A 96 15.85 -6.54 1.96
C PHE A 96 15.68 -8.05 2.09
N SER A 97 16.65 -8.79 2.65
CA SER A 97 16.51 -10.22 2.90
C SER A 97 15.47 -10.50 3.98
N LEU A 98 15.45 -9.70 5.06
CA LEU A 98 14.42 -9.75 6.08
C LEU A 98 13.02 -9.47 5.50
N LEU A 99 12.91 -8.47 4.62
CA LEU A 99 11.63 -8.14 3.97
C LEU A 99 11.16 -9.28 3.05
N THR A 100 12.07 -9.89 2.31
CA THR A 100 11.78 -11.02 1.42
C THR A 100 11.33 -12.27 2.20
N ASP A 101 12.00 -12.60 3.29
CA ASP A 101 11.67 -13.76 4.12
C ASP A 101 10.30 -13.57 4.80
N GLY A 102 10.00 -12.35 5.30
CA GLY A 102 8.70 -12.01 5.83
C GLY A 102 7.58 -12.15 4.81
N LEU A 103 7.80 -11.67 3.57
CA LEU A 103 6.85 -11.82 2.47
C LEU A 103 6.57 -13.30 2.18
N LYS A 104 7.63 -14.12 2.01
CA LYS A 104 7.50 -15.56 1.73
C LYS A 104 6.76 -16.31 2.84
N ASN A 105 7.00 -15.95 4.11
CA ASN A 105 6.29 -16.53 5.23
C ASN A 105 4.77 -16.28 5.14
N LEU A 106 4.34 -15.06 4.83
CA LEU A 106 2.92 -14.74 4.67
C LEU A 106 2.32 -15.40 3.41
N GLN A 107 3.06 -15.44 2.31
CA GLN A 107 2.64 -16.13 1.07
C GLN A 107 2.40 -17.62 1.27
N ALA A 108 3.16 -18.27 2.14
CA ALA A 108 2.99 -19.68 2.48
C ALA A 108 1.73 -19.96 3.32
N ARG A 109 1.19 -18.94 3.99
CA ARG A 109 0.10 -19.05 4.97
C ARG A 109 -1.23 -18.48 4.48
N SER A 110 -1.25 -17.78 3.33
CA SER A 110 -2.44 -17.14 2.78
C SER A 110 -2.56 -17.37 1.27
N GLU A 111 -3.76 -17.22 0.74
CA GLU A 111 -4.02 -17.29 -0.70
C GLU A 111 -3.80 -15.92 -1.37
N PHE A 112 -3.91 -14.85 -0.57
CA PHE A 112 -3.71 -13.47 -1.02
C PHE A 112 -2.84 -12.70 -0.02
N THR A 113 -1.79 -12.04 -0.52
CA THR A 113 -0.93 -11.17 0.28
C THR A 113 -0.92 -9.76 -0.28
N LEU A 114 -1.33 -8.79 0.51
CA LEU A 114 -1.25 -7.38 0.15
C LEU A 114 -0.05 -6.72 0.84
N VAL A 115 0.87 -6.23 0.03
CA VAL A 115 2.08 -5.55 0.51
C VAL A 115 1.86 -4.05 0.40
N GLU A 116 1.88 -3.33 1.50
CA GLU A 116 1.73 -1.88 1.50
C GLU A 116 3.07 -1.16 1.63
N GLY A 117 3.39 -0.30 0.67
CA GLY A 117 4.57 0.56 0.69
C GLY A 117 4.47 1.72 1.70
N ALA A 118 5.57 2.41 1.90
CA ALA A 118 5.67 3.68 2.63
C ALA A 118 5.81 4.83 1.63
N GLY A 119 5.19 5.98 1.87
CA GLY A 119 5.29 7.14 0.97
C GLY A 119 4.81 6.86 -0.46
N GLY A 120 5.57 7.31 -1.45
CA GLY A 120 5.33 7.05 -2.88
C GLY A 120 6.23 5.94 -3.44
N TRP A 121 6.25 5.81 -4.80
CA TRP A 121 7.04 4.77 -5.47
C TRP A 121 8.54 4.89 -5.20
N ARG A 122 9.09 6.10 -5.22
CA ARG A 122 10.53 6.39 -5.03
C ARG A 122 10.90 6.71 -3.58
N VAL A 123 10.27 6.07 -2.59
CA VAL A 123 10.64 6.32 -1.19
C VAL A 123 12.04 5.75 -0.90
N PRO A 124 12.99 6.57 -0.42
CA PRO A 124 14.33 6.09 -0.10
C PRO A 124 14.33 5.22 1.16
N VAL A 125 15.08 4.14 1.13
CA VAL A 125 15.39 3.31 2.31
C VAL A 125 16.87 3.42 2.69
N THR A 126 17.69 3.85 1.74
CA THR A 126 19.05 4.38 1.93
C THR A 126 19.23 5.61 1.01
N TYR A 127 20.40 6.23 0.99
CA TYR A 127 20.71 7.31 0.02
C TYR A 127 20.78 6.80 -1.43
N ASP A 128 21.08 5.53 -1.65
CA ASP A 128 21.30 4.94 -2.96
C ASP A 128 20.18 4.01 -3.43
N THR A 129 19.32 3.54 -2.51
CA THR A 129 18.27 2.57 -2.79
C THR A 129 16.90 3.04 -2.33
N THR A 130 15.87 2.64 -3.07
CA THR A 130 14.46 2.89 -2.76
C THR A 130 13.74 1.59 -2.41
N LEU A 131 12.57 1.68 -1.79
CA LEU A 131 11.73 0.50 -1.57
C LEU A 131 11.28 -0.14 -2.90
N ALA A 132 11.18 0.67 -3.97
CA ALA A 132 10.87 0.17 -5.31
C ALA A 132 11.90 -0.85 -5.81
N ASP A 133 13.19 -0.71 -5.45
CA ASP A 133 14.22 -1.66 -5.86
C ASP A 133 13.98 -3.06 -5.30
N TRP A 134 13.49 -3.15 -4.06
CA TRP A 134 13.05 -4.41 -3.47
C TRP A 134 11.79 -4.95 -4.18
N VAL A 135 10.80 -4.10 -4.45
CA VAL A 135 9.55 -4.50 -5.14
C VAL A 135 9.83 -5.06 -6.53
N VAL A 136 10.77 -4.44 -7.26
CA VAL A 136 11.23 -4.91 -8.57
C VAL A 136 11.92 -6.28 -8.45
N GLY A 137 12.76 -6.47 -7.44
CA GLY A 137 13.41 -7.76 -7.14
C GLY A 137 12.40 -8.88 -6.86
N GLU A 138 11.34 -8.59 -6.13
CA GLU A 138 10.26 -9.53 -5.81
C GLU A 138 9.22 -9.65 -6.95
N LYS A 139 9.30 -8.84 -8.00
CA LYS A 139 8.39 -8.82 -9.15
C LYS A 139 6.91 -8.69 -8.76
N LEU A 140 6.60 -7.85 -7.77
CA LEU A 140 5.25 -7.67 -7.26
C LEU A 140 4.44 -6.76 -8.19
N PRO A 141 3.33 -7.24 -8.80
CA PRO A 141 2.42 -6.38 -9.55
C PRO A 141 1.88 -5.25 -8.67
N VAL A 142 1.70 -4.06 -9.27
CA VAL A 142 1.45 -2.83 -8.52
C VAL A 142 -0.01 -2.40 -8.60
N ILE A 143 -0.60 -2.08 -7.45
CA ILE A 143 -1.86 -1.33 -7.33
C ILE A 143 -1.50 0.12 -6.98
N LEU A 144 -1.91 1.07 -7.83
CA LEU A 144 -1.64 2.49 -7.64
C LEU A 144 -2.80 3.19 -6.93
N VAL A 145 -2.54 3.82 -5.78
CA VAL A 145 -3.52 4.64 -5.08
C VAL A 145 -3.30 6.11 -5.40
N VAL A 146 -4.33 6.74 -5.93
CA VAL A 146 -4.34 8.17 -6.25
C VAL A 146 -5.23 8.91 -5.25
N GLY A 147 -4.63 9.76 -4.43
CA GLY A 147 -5.38 10.71 -3.59
C GLY A 147 -5.90 11.84 -4.47
N VAL A 148 -7.22 11.83 -4.75
CA VAL A 148 -7.82 12.77 -5.69
C VAL A 148 -7.93 14.16 -5.07
N LYS A 149 -7.08 15.05 -5.55
CA LYS A 149 -6.99 16.48 -5.19
C LYS A 149 -6.37 17.27 -6.35
N LEU A 150 -6.42 18.59 -6.31
CA LEU A 150 -5.69 19.41 -7.29
C LEU A 150 -4.19 19.05 -7.29
N GLY A 151 -3.61 18.85 -8.48
CA GLY A 151 -2.22 18.41 -8.68
C GLY A 151 -2.04 16.90 -8.79
N CYS A 152 -3.05 16.08 -8.44
CA CYS A 152 -2.91 14.62 -8.45
C CYS A 152 -2.68 14.02 -9.84
N LEU A 153 -3.13 14.69 -10.92
CA LEU A 153 -2.90 14.23 -12.30
C LEU A 153 -1.39 14.15 -12.60
N ASN A 154 -0.65 15.22 -12.31
CA ASN A 154 0.80 15.24 -12.48
C ASN A 154 1.48 14.13 -11.66
N HIS A 155 1.14 14.00 -10.38
CA HIS A 155 1.73 12.98 -9.51
C HIS A 155 1.40 11.56 -10.00
N ALA A 156 0.17 11.30 -10.45
CA ALA A 156 -0.24 10.01 -10.96
C ALA A 156 0.51 9.64 -12.25
N TYR A 157 0.69 10.60 -13.17
CA TYR A 157 1.40 10.38 -14.43
C TYR A 157 2.87 10.05 -14.18
N LEU A 158 3.57 10.88 -13.41
CA LEU A 158 4.97 10.66 -13.07
C LEU A 158 5.19 9.34 -12.32
N THR A 159 4.28 9.00 -11.40
CA THR A 159 4.36 7.73 -10.66
C THR A 159 4.15 6.54 -11.59
N ALA A 160 3.13 6.58 -12.45
CA ALA A 160 2.85 5.50 -13.40
C ALA A 160 3.97 5.32 -14.43
N GLU A 161 4.57 6.41 -14.90
CA GLU A 161 5.74 6.39 -15.78
C GLU A 161 6.96 5.75 -15.08
N ALA A 162 7.22 6.11 -13.82
CA ALA A 162 8.30 5.55 -13.04
C ALA A 162 8.13 4.04 -12.82
N ILE A 163 6.93 3.58 -12.44
CA ILE A 163 6.62 2.14 -12.25
C ILE A 163 6.87 1.37 -13.55
N ARG A 164 6.34 1.86 -14.68
CA ARG A 164 6.51 1.21 -16.00
C ARG A 164 7.96 1.20 -16.47
N ARG A 165 8.68 2.30 -16.23
CA ARG A 165 10.13 2.42 -16.55
C ARG A 165 10.96 1.40 -15.80
N ASP A 166 10.56 1.06 -14.57
CA ASP A 166 11.23 0.01 -13.77
C ASP A 166 10.82 -1.40 -14.19
N GLY A 167 10.03 -1.55 -15.27
CA GLY A 167 9.57 -2.84 -15.79
C GLY A 167 8.42 -3.47 -15.01
N MET A 168 7.76 -2.70 -14.13
CA MET A 168 6.68 -3.20 -13.30
C MET A 168 5.31 -2.97 -13.94
N GLU A 169 4.41 -3.93 -13.75
CA GLU A 169 3.02 -3.86 -14.20
C GLU A 169 2.16 -3.15 -13.15
N ILE A 170 1.36 -2.17 -13.62
CA ILE A 170 0.26 -1.61 -12.83
C ILE A 170 -0.98 -2.42 -13.20
N VAL A 171 -1.44 -3.29 -12.30
CA VAL A 171 -2.60 -4.17 -12.54
C VAL A 171 -3.93 -3.49 -12.29
N GLY A 172 -3.91 -2.36 -11.60
CA GLY A 172 -5.08 -1.54 -11.35
C GLY A 172 -4.77 -0.33 -10.48
N TRP A 173 -5.75 0.54 -10.33
CA TRP A 173 -5.62 1.73 -9.50
C TRP A 173 -6.90 2.03 -8.71
N VAL A 174 -6.75 2.77 -7.61
CA VAL A 174 -7.84 3.18 -6.73
C VAL A 174 -7.88 4.70 -6.66
N ALA A 175 -9.04 5.29 -6.93
CA ALA A 175 -9.31 6.68 -6.68
C ALA A 175 -9.75 6.86 -5.21
N ASN A 176 -8.94 7.52 -4.39
CA ASN A 176 -9.29 7.83 -3.02
C ASN A 176 -9.60 9.32 -2.88
N ARG A 177 -10.82 9.66 -2.46
CA ARG A 177 -11.23 11.05 -2.24
C ARG A 177 -10.68 11.53 -0.90
N VAL A 178 -9.53 12.22 -0.92
CA VAL A 178 -8.84 12.71 0.28
C VAL A 178 -9.36 14.05 0.80
N ASN A 179 -10.12 14.77 -0.05
CA ASN A 179 -10.72 16.05 0.29
C ASN A 179 -12.18 16.09 -0.17
N PRO A 180 -13.16 16.33 0.73
CA PRO A 180 -14.58 16.39 0.35
C PRO A 180 -14.90 17.54 -0.59
N GLY A 181 -14.13 18.64 -0.54
CA GLY A 181 -14.31 19.85 -1.35
C GLY A 181 -13.57 19.84 -2.69
N THR A 182 -13.09 18.68 -3.18
CA THR A 182 -12.41 18.61 -4.48
C THR A 182 -13.39 18.95 -5.60
N GLU A 183 -13.19 20.11 -6.22
CA GLU A 183 -13.93 20.52 -7.42
C GLU A 183 -13.54 19.63 -8.61
N HIS A 184 -14.46 19.49 -9.58
CA HIS A 184 -14.26 18.70 -10.81
C HIS A 184 -13.76 17.26 -10.54
N TYR A 185 -14.14 16.66 -9.40
CA TYR A 185 -13.70 15.32 -9.02
C TYR A 185 -13.93 14.30 -10.14
N GLY A 186 -15.13 14.28 -10.73
CA GLY A 186 -15.48 13.35 -11.82
C GLY A 186 -14.62 13.52 -13.07
N ASP A 187 -14.30 14.77 -13.43
CA ASP A 187 -13.44 15.07 -14.59
C ASP A 187 -11.99 14.63 -14.34
N ILE A 188 -11.50 14.79 -13.10
CA ILE A 188 -10.17 14.33 -12.69
C ILE A 188 -10.11 12.80 -12.80
N VAL A 189 -11.09 12.08 -12.25
CA VAL A 189 -11.15 10.61 -12.31
C VAL A 189 -11.20 10.13 -13.76
N LYS A 190 -12.05 10.71 -14.60
CA LYS A 190 -12.13 10.39 -16.03
C LYS A 190 -10.81 10.63 -16.77
N THR A 191 -10.10 11.70 -16.41
CA THR A 191 -8.79 12.02 -16.99
C THR A 191 -7.74 10.97 -16.58
N LEU A 192 -7.76 10.52 -15.32
CA LEU A 192 -6.90 9.45 -14.83
C LEU A 192 -7.18 8.12 -15.54
N GLU A 193 -8.45 7.74 -15.71
CA GLU A 193 -8.84 6.53 -16.45
C GLU A 193 -8.31 6.55 -17.89
N HIS A 194 -8.46 7.69 -18.56
CA HIS A 194 -7.97 7.86 -19.93
C HIS A 194 -6.45 7.74 -20.05
N HIS A 195 -5.71 8.27 -19.07
CA HIS A 195 -4.25 8.31 -19.11
C HIS A 195 -3.60 7.03 -18.59
N LEU A 196 -4.07 6.49 -17.47
CA LEU A 196 -3.47 5.31 -16.84
C LEU A 196 -3.65 4.05 -17.69
N LYS A 197 -4.78 3.90 -18.39
CA LYS A 197 -5.11 2.77 -19.29
C LYS A 197 -4.98 1.40 -18.62
N VAL A 198 -5.28 1.35 -17.33
CA VAL A 198 -5.37 0.14 -16.52
C VAL A 198 -6.68 0.15 -15.74
N PRO A 199 -7.22 -1.00 -15.31
CA PRO A 199 -8.49 -1.06 -14.61
C PRO A 199 -8.54 -0.15 -13.38
N LYS A 200 -9.62 0.64 -13.23
CA LYS A 200 -9.95 1.27 -11.98
C LYS A 200 -10.61 0.22 -11.09
N LEU A 201 -9.94 -0.16 -10.01
CA LEU A 201 -10.44 -1.14 -9.04
C LEU A 201 -11.57 -0.55 -8.19
N GLY A 202 -11.60 0.77 -8.03
CA GLY A 202 -12.67 1.40 -7.26
C GLY A 202 -12.47 2.88 -6.98
N GLU A 203 -13.52 3.44 -6.35
CA GLU A 203 -13.52 4.80 -5.84
C GLU A 203 -13.93 4.81 -4.37
N ILE A 204 -13.06 5.31 -3.51
CA ILE A 204 -13.32 5.40 -2.08
C ILE A 204 -13.72 6.84 -1.77
N PRO A 205 -14.93 7.07 -1.22
CA PRO A 205 -15.40 8.40 -0.87
C PRO A 205 -14.60 8.97 0.30
N TYR A 206 -14.65 10.28 0.48
CA TYR A 206 -14.08 10.91 1.66
C TYR A 206 -14.72 10.37 2.95
N MET A 207 -13.88 9.91 3.86
CA MET A 207 -14.31 9.39 5.16
C MET A 207 -13.52 10.05 6.27
N PRO A 208 -14.17 10.78 7.18
CA PRO A 208 -13.49 11.39 8.34
C PRO A 208 -12.87 10.35 9.28
N SER A 209 -13.41 9.13 9.30
CA SER A 209 -12.91 7.99 10.06
C SER A 209 -13.21 6.68 9.33
N ILE A 210 -12.23 5.80 9.30
CA ILE A 210 -12.33 4.46 8.69
C ILE A 210 -12.40 3.36 9.77
N LYS A 211 -12.38 3.73 11.06
CA LYS A 211 -12.36 2.76 12.16
C LYS A 211 -13.59 1.84 12.09
N SER A 212 -13.36 0.54 12.07
CA SER A 212 -14.39 -0.52 12.05
C SER A 212 -15.37 -0.44 10.87
N ARG A 213 -14.98 0.18 9.75
CA ARG A 213 -15.81 0.27 8.55
C ARG A 213 -15.55 -0.88 7.59
N ASP A 214 -16.62 -1.35 7.00
CA ASP A 214 -16.58 -2.23 5.84
C ASP A 214 -16.39 -1.38 4.57
N LEU A 215 -15.24 -1.52 3.94
CA LEU A 215 -14.84 -0.80 2.73
C LEU A 215 -14.92 -1.67 1.47
N SER A 216 -15.25 -2.95 1.62
CA SER A 216 -15.21 -3.95 0.54
C SER A 216 -16.09 -3.59 -0.66
N GLY A 217 -17.23 -2.92 -0.41
CA GLY A 217 -18.17 -2.52 -1.46
C GLY A 217 -17.67 -1.41 -2.41
N TYR A 218 -16.53 -0.81 -2.13
CA TYR A 218 -15.92 0.22 -2.98
C TYR A 218 -14.89 -0.33 -3.95
N ILE A 219 -14.59 -1.64 -3.91
CA ILE A 219 -13.52 -2.27 -4.71
C ILE A 219 -14.07 -3.44 -5.52
N ASP A 220 -13.74 -3.44 -6.80
CA ASP A 220 -13.89 -4.58 -7.71
C ASP A 220 -12.54 -5.32 -7.79
N ILE A 221 -12.53 -6.57 -7.36
CA ILE A 221 -11.32 -7.42 -7.37
C ILE A 221 -11.21 -8.29 -8.62
N ALA A 222 -12.22 -8.34 -9.49
CA ALA A 222 -12.19 -9.15 -10.70
C ALA A 222 -10.99 -8.85 -11.62
N PRO A 223 -10.55 -7.57 -11.78
CA PRO A 223 -9.35 -7.27 -12.55
C PRO A 223 -8.05 -7.86 -11.97
N LEU A 224 -8.03 -8.24 -10.69
CA LEU A 224 -6.91 -8.92 -10.05
C LEU A 224 -6.90 -10.44 -10.32
N GLY A 225 -7.90 -10.91 -11.09
CA GLY A 225 -8.08 -12.32 -11.41
C GLY A 225 -8.58 -13.15 -10.22
N LEU A 226 -9.33 -12.53 -9.29
CA LEU A 226 -9.91 -13.13 -8.09
C LEU A 226 -11.40 -13.32 -8.27
#